data_3f2f74f60c67de4b42db521b2906d9c8
#
_entry.id   3f2f74f60c67de4b42db521b2906d9c8
#
_cell.length_a   1.000
_cell.length_b   1.000
_cell.length_c   1.000
_cell.angle_alpha   90.00
_cell.angle_beta   90.00
_cell.angle_gamma   90.00
#
_symmetry.space_group_name_H-M   'P 1'
#
loop_
_entity.id
_entity.type
_entity.pdbx_description
1 polymer ?
#
loop_
_entity_poly.entity_id
_entity_poly.type
_entity_poly.pdbx_seq_one_letter_code
_entity_poly.pdbx_strand_id
1 'polypeptide(L)'
;NRDPASPGDQAEGFYPGAFGQYRRDFELTEREAAGTVMLNIDGAYRFCEVRINRQLVCMHRGGYSPFLVDLTGKVKPGVNTLHLTTNCAMLPASRWYTGAGLYRSVELLTGDAPCIAPRGVRVRRTAVHGDRAELEVHTELIGPMTAVIHTLYDAEGSRVAQGGDGVLMIRGAKLWSDAHPYLYTLKSQVMLPSGAADEVV
;
A
#
# COMPACT_ATOMS: atom_id res chain seq x y z
N ASN A 1 13.36 -26.06 6.80
CA ASN A 1 13.86 -27.23 7.56
C ASN A 1 14.78 -26.74 8.68
N ARG A 2 14.64 -27.33 9.87
CA ARG A 2 15.55 -27.10 10.98
C ARG A 2 16.95 -27.62 10.64
N ASP A 3 17.96 -26.83 10.95
CA ASP A 3 19.35 -27.21 10.80
C ASP A 3 20.05 -27.17 12.18
N PRO A 4 20.41 -28.32 12.77
CA PRO A 4 21.10 -28.38 14.07
C PRO A 4 22.44 -27.61 14.10
N ALA A 5 23.05 -27.37 12.94
CA ALA A 5 24.28 -26.60 12.81
C ALA A 5 24.04 -25.11 12.57
N SER A 6 22.78 -24.64 12.60
CA SER A 6 22.46 -23.23 12.42
C SER A 6 23.15 -22.36 13.46
N PRO A 7 23.84 -21.28 13.10
CA PRO A 7 24.48 -20.36 14.02
C PRO A 7 23.54 -19.73 15.06
N GLY A 8 22.23 -19.70 14.77
CA GLY A 8 21.21 -19.15 15.66
C GLY A 8 20.78 -20.11 16.78
N ASP A 9 21.15 -21.39 16.67
CA ASP A 9 20.86 -22.44 17.67
C ASP A 9 19.43 -22.37 18.22
N GLN A 10 19.23 -22.62 19.52
CA GLN A 10 17.92 -22.56 20.16
C GLN A 10 17.27 -21.17 20.12
N ALA A 11 18.06 -20.09 20.09
CA ALA A 11 17.55 -18.70 20.02
C ALA A 11 16.73 -18.43 18.74
N GLU A 12 17.00 -19.16 17.67
CA GLU A 12 16.34 -19.03 16.36
C GLU A 12 15.59 -20.31 15.94
N GLY A 13 15.44 -21.27 16.86
CA GLY A 13 14.77 -22.55 16.58
C GLY A 13 15.46 -23.37 15.52
N PHE A 14 16.78 -23.21 15.36
CA PHE A 14 17.60 -23.91 14.37
C PHE A 14 17.25 -23.59 12.91
N TYR A 15 16.66 -22.41 12.63
CA TYR A 15 16.46 -21.94 11.27
C TYR A 15 17.67 -21.15 10.80
N PRO A 16 18.30 -21.53 9.69
CA PRO A 16 19.43 -20.79 9.16
C PRO A 16 18.95 -19.45 8.60
N GLY A 17 19.66 -18.38 8.94
CA GLY A 17 19.53 -17.11 8.24
C GLY A 17 19.94 -17.28 6.77
N ALA A 18 19.19 -16.71 5.84
CA ALA A 18 19.40 -16.92 4.41
C ALA A 18 19.18 -15.66 3.57
N PHE A 19 19.68 -15.73 2.33
CA PHE A 19 19.33 -14.82 1.26
C PHE A 19 18.20 -15.45 0.42
N GLY A 20 17.08 -14.74 0.29
CA GLY A 20 16.04 -15.08 -0.67
C GLY A 20 16.23 -14.29 -1.97
N GLN A 21 16.18 -14.96 -3.11
CA GLN A 21 16.19 -14.31 -4.41
C GLN A 21 14.92 -14.67 -5.19
N TYR A 22 14.26 -13.65 -5.71
CA TYR A 22 13.02 -13.79 -6.44
C TYR A 22 13.16 -13.08 -7.79
N ARG A 23 12.69 -13.71 -8.84
CA ARG A 23 12.62 -13.14 -10.18
C ARG A 23 11.24 -13.30 -10.75
N ARG A 24 10.72 -12.25 -11.34
CA ARG A 24 9.44 -12.25 -12.07
C ARG A 24 9.60 -11.41 -13.33
N ASP A 25 9.24 -11.98 -14.47
CA ASP A 25 9.05 -11.24 -15.71
C ASP A 25 7.56 -10.86 -15.80
N PHE A 26 7.26 -9.64 -16.25
CA PHE A 26 5.93 -9.13 -16.48
C PHE A 26 5.92 -8.19 -17.68
N GLU A 27 4.76 -8.03 -18.30
CA GLU A 27 4.59 -7.20 -19.49
C GLU A 27 3.76 -5.97 -19.17
N LEU A 28 4.13 -4.85 -19.78
CA LEU A 28 3.37 -3.61 -19.77
C LEU A 28 3.04 -3.18 -21.20
N THR A 29 1.85 -2.66 -21.39
CA THR A 29 1.47 -1.95 -22.60
C THR A 29 2.20 -0.61 -22.69
N GLU A 30 2.21 0.03 -23.86
CA GLU A 30 2.77 1.39 -24.03
C GLU A 30 2.10 2.40 -23.07
N ARG A 31 0.77 2.31 -22.92
CA ARG A 31 0.01 3.17 -22.02
C ARG A 31 0.41 2.98 -20.55
N GLU A 32 0.49 1.75 -20.07
CA GLU A 32 0.87 1.47 -18.68
C GLU A 32 2.31 1.89 -18.38
N ALA A 33 3.24 1.65 -19.32
CA ALA A 33 4.65 2.03 -19.14
C ALA A 33 4.86 3.54 -19.19
N ALA A 34 3.99 4.29 -19.88
CA ALA A 34 4.01 5.76 -19.92
C ALA A 34 3.32 6.41 -18.72
N GLY A 35 2.48 5.66 -18.01
CA GLY A 35 1.75 6.11 -16.83
C GLY A 35 2.53 6.00 -15.53
N THR A 36 1.79 6.08 -14.42
CA THR A 36 2.31 5.81 -13.07
C THR A 36 2.44 4.30 -12.86
N VAL A 37 3.62 3.85 -12.45
CA VAL A 37 3.88 2.43 -12.14
C VAL A 37 4.50 2.32 -10.77
N MET A 38 3.80 1.65 -9.86
CA MET A 38 4.22 1.46 -8.47
C MET A 38 4.28 -0.03 -8.14
N LEU A 39 5.27 -0.43 -7.36
CA LEU A 39 5.35 -1.77 -6.80
C LEU A 39 5.01 -1.70 -5.31
N ASN A 40 3.92 -2.33 -4.90
CA ASN A 40 3.54 -2.49 -3.50
C ASN A 40 4.11 -3.80 -2.98
N ILE A 41 4.88 -3.74 -1.89
CA ILE A 41 5.40 -4.91 -1.19
C ILE A 41 4.87 -4.87 0.23
N ASP A 42 3.93 -5.74 0.54
CA ASP A 42 3.25 -5.75 1.84
C ASP A 42 4.09 -6.33 2.97
N GLY A 43 5.08 -7.15 2.64
CA GLY A 43 5.99 -7.67 3.64
C GLY A 43 7.15 -8.47 3.06
N ALA A 44 8.36 -8.02 3.39
CA ALA A 44 9.61 -8.68 3.03
C ALA A 44 10.58 -8.67 4.23
N TYR A 45 10.92 -9.84 4.75
CA TYR A 45 11.82 -9.94 5.89
C TYR A 45 13.23 -10.30 5.42
N ARG A 46 14.24 -9.53 5.78
CA ARG A 46 14.25 -8.31 6.62
C ARG A 46 14.84 -7.12 5.88
N PHE A 47 15.87 -7.27 5.07
CA PHE A 47 16.41 -6.24 4.18
C PHE A 47 16.04 -6.62 2.76
N CYS A 48 15.27 -5.78 2.09
CA CYS A 48 14.82 -6.04 0.74
C CYS A 48 15.49 -5.08 -0.25
N GLU A 49 16.16 -5.63 -1.23
CA GLU A 49 16.68 -4.92 -2.39
C GLU A 49 15.74 -5.18 -3.58
N VAL A 50 15.34 -4.12 -4.27
CA VAL A 50 14.46 -4.17 -5.43
C VAL A 50 15.23 -3.67 -6.65
N ARG A 51 15.27 -4.49 -7.68
CA ARG A 51 15.82 -4.14 -9.01
C ARG A 51 14.78 -4.34 -10.08
N ILE A 52 14.70 -3.38 -11.00
CA ILE A 52 13.93 -3.48 -12.23
C ILE A 52 14.90 -3.39 -13.44
N ASN A 53 14.80 -4.31 -14.38
CA ASN A 53 15.65 -4.36 -15.56
C ASN A 53 17.15 -4.24 -15.22
N ARG A 54 17.60 -4.90 -14.14
CA ARG A 54 18.94 -4.86 -13.52
C ARG A 54 19.31 -3.56 -12.78
N GLN A 55 18.49 -2.50 -12.87
CA GLN A 55 18.71 -1.25 -12.16
C GLN A 55 18.24 -1.38 -10.71
N LEU A 56 19.07 -1.00 -9.73
CA LEU A 56 18.67 -0.87 -8.33
C LEU A 56 17.72 0.33 -8.19
N VAL A 57 16.52 0.10 -7.64
CA VAL A 57 15.49 1.14 -7.49
C VAL A 57 15.10 1.39 -6.04
N CYS A 58 15.28 0.40 -5.16
CA CYS A 58 14.96 0.56 -3.75
C CYS A 58 15.79 -0.38 -2.87
N MET A 59 16.12 0.10 -1.66
CA MET A 59 16.63 -0.70 -0.54
C MET A 59 15.78 -0.41 0.68
N HIS A 60 14.96 -1.37 1.10
CA HIS A 60 14.10 -1.26 2.27
C HIS A 60 14.70 -1.98 3.47
N ARG A 61 14.71 -1.30 4.63
CA ARG A 61 15.17 -1.85 5.91
C ARG A 61 13.99 -1.92 6.87
N GLY A 62 13.46 -3.09 7.03
CA GLY A 62 12.32 -3.33 7.92
C GLY A 62 11.61 -4.61 7.50
N GLY A 63 11.23 -5.45 8.47
CA GLY A 63 10.66 -6.76 8.15
C GLY A 63 9.15 -6.79 8.18
N TYR A 64 8.48 -5.79 8.77
CA TYR A 64 7.06 -5.87 9.10
C TYR A 64 6.20 -4.76 8.50
N SER A 65 6.82 -3.69 8.01
CA SER A 65 6.10 -2.58 7.37
C SER A 65 6.00 -2.79 5.87
N PRO A 66 4.83 -2.53 5.28
CA PRO A 66 4.69 -2.45 3.84
C PRO A 66 5.43 -1.22 3.30
N PHE A 67 5.88 -1.31 2.04
CA PHE A 67 6.52 -0.20 1.36
C PHE A 67 6.18 -0.16 -0.12
N LEU A 68 6.22 1.03 -0.68
CA LEU A 68 5.99 1.31 -2.09
C LEU A 68 7.31 1.66 -2.78
N VAL A 69 7.46 1.19 -4.00
CA VAL A 69 8.61 1.51 -4.86
C VAL A 69 8.10 2.15 -6.13
N ASP A 70 8.52 3.38 -6.39
CA ASP A 70 8.19 4.07 -7.63
C ASP A 70 9.04 3.54 -8.79
N LEU A 71 8.37 2.92 -9.76
CA LEU A 71 8.93 2.39 -11.00
C LEU A 71 8.63 3.28 -12.21
N THR A 72 7.93 4.39 -12.02
CA THR A 72 7.57 5.34 -13.10
C THR A 72 8.83 5.81 -13.82
N GLY A 73 8.85 5.69 -15.15
CA GLY A 73 10.01 6.01 -15.99
C GLY A 73 11.20 5.05 -15.89
N LYS A 74 11.10 3.96 -15.10
CA LYS A 74 12.15 2.92 -14.97
C LYS A 74 11.75 1.61 -15.63
N VAL A 75 10.51 1.51 -16.07
CA VAL A 75 9.95 0.39 -16.85
C VAL A 75 9.83 0.80 -18.31
N LYS A 76 9.59 -0.18 -19.17
CA LYS A 76 9.41 0.01 -20.61
C LYS A 76 8.20 -0.78 -21.12
N PRO A 77 7.65 -0.45 -22.27
CA PRO A 77 6.68 -1.31 -22.95
C PRO A 77 7.26 -2.70 -23.21
N GLY A 78 6.41 -3.72 -23.19
CA GLY A 78 6.77 -5.13 -23.30
C GLY A 78 7.36 -5.69 -22.02
N VAL A 79 8.26 -6.63 -22.13
CA VAL A 79 8.79 -7.42 -21.00
C VAL A 79 9.73 -6.59 -20.12
N ASN A 80 9.43 -6.61 -18.84
CA ASN A 80 10.26 -6.09 -17.73
C ASN A 80 10.60 -7.22 -16.76
N THR A 81 11.78 -7.18 -16.18
CA THR A 81 12.23 -8.17 -15.20
C THR A 81 12.40 -7.52 -13.84
N LEU A 82 11.63 -8.01 -12.86
CA LEU A 82 11.74 -7.67 -11.45
C LEU A 82 12.65 -8.67 -10.75
N HIS A 83 13.63 -8.17 -10.00
CA HIS A 83 14.43 -8.94 -9.06
C HIS A 83 14.27 -8.38 -7.65
N LEU A 84 13.94 -9.26 -6.71
CA LEU A 84 13.91 -8.95 -5.29
C LEU A 84 14.95 -9.83 -4.58
N THR A 85 15.76 -9.22 -3.73
CA THR A 85 16.67 -9.95 -2.85
C THR A 85 16.35 -9.61 -1.41
N THR A 86 16.08 -10.61 -0.60
CA THR A 86 15.88 -10.44 0.85
C THR A 86 17.06 -11.01 1.61
N ASN A 87 17.49 -10.31 2.65
CA ASN A 87 18.59 -10.75 3.51
C ASN A 87 18.11 -10.85 4.96
N CYS A 88 18.02 -12.06 5.47
CA CYS A 88 17.73 -12.38 6.87
C CYS A 88 18.87 -13.13 7.58
N ALA A 89 20.10 -13.06 7.02
CA ALA A 89 21.26 -13.75 7.58
C ALA A 89 21.88 -13.06 8.80
N MET A 90 21.37 -11.88 9.20
CA MET A 90 21.91 -11.15 10.36
C MET A 90 21.41 -11.75 11.68
N LEU A 91 22.35 -12.14 12.52
CA LEU A 91 22.14 -12.65 13.87
C LEU A 91 22.51 -11.59 14.93
N PRO A 92 21.95 -11.66 16.16
CA PRO A 92 20.92 -12.58 16.60
C PRO A 92 19.50 -12.13 16.21
N ALA A 93 18.61 -13.08 15.90
CA ALA A 93 17.17 -12.86 15.77
C ALA A 93 16.50 -13.54 16.98
N SER A 94 16.68 -12.95 18.16
CA SER A 94 16.29 -13.56 19.43
C SER A 94 14.83 -13.30 19.80
N ARG A 95 14.23 -14.23 20.50
CA ARG A 95 12.95 -14.23 21.23
C ARG A 95 11.72 -14.75 20.50
N TRP A 96 11.66 -14.73 19.19
CA TRP A 96 10.58 -15.35 18.40
C TRP A 96 11.10 -15.77 17.04
N TYR A 97 10.41 -16.68 16.41
CA TYR A 97 10.73 -17.10 15.05
C TYR A 97 10.27 -16.02 14.07
N THR A 98 11.22 -15.43 13.39
CA THR A 98 10.93 -14.50 12.29
C THR A 98 10.78 -15.32 11.00
N GLY A 99 9.82 -14.93 10.17
CA GLY A 99 9.79 -15.39 8.79
C GLY A 99 11.01 -14.91 8.01
N ALA A 100 11.26 -15.47 6.86
CA ALA A 100 12.30 -15.04 5.94
C ALA A 100 11.72 -14.84 4.55
N GLY A 101 12.27 -13.90 3.80
CA GLY A 101 11.87 -13.68 2.43
C GLY A 101 10.61 -12.85 2.26
N LEU A 102 9.93 -13.05 1.13
CA LEU A 102 8.62 -12.47 0.86
C LEU A 102 7.55 -13.32 1.55
N TYR A 103 6.82 -12.72 2.48
CA TYR A 103 5.79 -13.44 3.25
C TYR A 103 4.38 -12.85 3.09
N ARG A 104 4.26 -11.75 2.32
CA ARG A 104 3.00 -11.11 1.95
C ARG A 104 2.99 -10.77 0.47
N SER A 105 1.90 -10.15 0.01
CA SER A 105 1.67 -9.80 -1.39
C SER A 105 2.75 -8.88 -1.96
N VAL A 106 3.04 -9.09 -3.23
CA VAL A 106 3.79 -8.17 -4.09
C VAL A 106 2.91 -7.86 -5.29
N GLU A 107 2.54 -6.60 -5.43
CA GLU A 107 1.54 -6.15 -6.41
C GLU A 107 2.11 -5.04 -7.27
N LEU A 108 1.89 -5.13 -8.57
CA LEU A 108 2.17 -4.06 -9.52
C LEU A 108 0.91 -3.22 -9.71
N LEU A 109 1.01 -1.93 -9.42
CA LEU A 109 -0.06 -0.97 -9.56
C LEU A 109 0.26 -0.06 -10.74
N THR A 110 -0.69 0.07 -11.68
CA THR A 110 -0.56 0.97 -12.83
C THR A 110 -1.73 1.93 -12.86
N GLY A 111 -1.50 3.16 -13.27
CA GLY A 111 -2.53 4.19 -13.39
C GLY A 111 -2.12 5.31 -14.32
N ASP A 112 -3.12 6.00 -14.88
CA ASP A 112 -2.90 7.25 -15.60
C ASP A 112 -2.84 8.40 -14.59
N ALA A 113 -1.96 9.38 -14.81
CA ALA A 113 -1.94 10.60 -14.00
C ALA A 113 -2.98 11.62 -14.51
N PRO A 114 -3.69 12.34 -13.61
CA PRO A 114 -3.61 12.26 -12.16
C PRO A 114 -4.35 11.05 -11.58
N CYS A 115 -3.76 10.43 -10.56
CA CYS A 115 -4.38 9.34 -9.82
C CYS A 115 -4.15 9.50 -8.32
N ILE A 116 -4.94 8.80 -7.50
CA ILE A 116 -4.76 8.75 -6.05
C ILE A 116 -3.53 7.90 -5.75
N ALA A 117 -2.62 8.43 -4.94
CA ALA A 117 -1.45 7.67 -4.51
C ALA A 117 -1.90 6.41 -3.75
N PRO A 118 -1.22 5.27 -3.91
CA PRO A 118 -1.52 4.09 -3.12
C PRO A 118 -1.49 4.41 -1.62
N ARG A 119 -2.57 4.10 -0.90
CA ARG A 119 -2.81 4.52 0.49
C ARG A 119 -2.85 6.05 0.69
N GLY A 120 -3.13 6.79 -0.38
CA GLY A 120 -3.11 8.25 -0.38
C GLY A 120 -4.33 8.90 0.28
N VAL A 121 -5.43 8.17 0.50
CA VAL A 121 -6.60 8.69 1.20
C VAL A 121 -6.42 8.50 2.70
N ARG A 122 -6.42 9.61 3.44
CA ARG A 122 -6.32 9.63 4.91
C ARG A 122 -7.58 10.22 5.50
N VAL A 123 -8.16 9.51 6.45
CA VAL A 123 -9.38 9.93 7.14
C VAL A 123 -9.10 10.03 8.64
N ARG A 124 -9.45 11.17 9.23
CA ARG A 124 -9.34 11.39 10.66
C ARG A 124 -10.64 11.97 11.20
N ARG A 125 -11.19 11.37 12.24
CA ARG A 125 -12.28 11.98 12.99
C ARG A 125 -11.74 13.14 13.84
N THR A 126 -12.24 14.34 13.64
CA THR A 126 -11.78 15.54 14.33
C THR A 126 -12.65 15.92 15.50
N ALA A 127 -13.98 15.76 15.37
CA ALA A 127 -14.92 16.08 16.44
C ALA A 127 -16.16 15.19 16.43
N VAL A 128 -16.83 15.11 17.59
CA VAL A 128 -18.16 14.52 17.74
C VAL A 128 -18.95 15.44 18.69
N HIS A 129 -20.11 15.88 18.23
CA HIS A 129 -21.03 16.74 18.99
C HIS A 129 -22.45 16.17 18.90
N GLY A 130 -22.88 15.46 19.95
CA GLY A 130 -24.15 14.73 19.93
C GLY A 130 -24.20 13.69 18.82
N ASP A 131 -25.14 13.86 17.90
CA ASP A 131 -25.32 13.01 16.73
C ASP A 131 -24.52 13.45 15.49
N ARG A 132 -23.63 14.44 15.62
CA ARG A 132 -22.81 14.95 14.52
C ARG A 132 -21.38 14.49 14.67
N ALA A 133 -20.77 14.08 13.58
CA ALA A 133 -19.35 13.77 13.51
C ALA A 133 -18.68 14.56 12.38
N GLU A 134 -17.47 15.00 12.64
CA GLU A 134 -16.59 15.66 11.67
C GLU A 134 -15.46 14.72 11.28
N LEU A 135 -15.30 14.52 9.97
CA LEU A 135 -14.20 13.77 9.38
C LEU A 135 -13.34 14.72 8.55
N GLU A 136 -12.07 14.82 8.88
CA GLU A 136 -11.08 15.42 8.00
C GLU A 136 -10.59 14.37 7.02
N VAL A 137 -10.73 14.65 5.72
CA VAL A 137 -10.26 13.80 4.63
C VAL A 137 -9.17 14.54 3.86
N HIS A 138 -8.06 13.87 3.64
CA HIS A 138 -6.94 14.38 2.85
C HIS A 138 -6.53 13.32 1.82
N THR A 139 -6.29 13.78 0.57
CA THR A 139 -5.88 12.90 -0.53
C THR A 139 -4.53 13.32 -1.08
N GLU A 140 -3.64 12.35 -1.18
CA GLU A 140 -2.36 12.49 -1.87
C GLU A 140 -2.53 12.04 -3.33
N LEU A 141 -2.22 12.93 -4.27
CA LEU A 141 -2.30 12.68 -5.71
C LEU A 141 -0.91 12.48 -6.31
N ILE A 142 -0.83 11.62 -7.31
CA ILE A 142 0.30 11.51 -8.23
C ILE A 142 -0.08 12.22 -9.52
N GLY A 143 0.77 13.15 -9.96
CA GLY A 143 0.53 13.97 -11.15
C GLY A 143 0.01 15.37 -10.82
N PRO A 144 -0.60 16.06 -11.79
CA PRO A 144 -1.08 17.43 -11.61
C PRO A 144 -2.23 17.48 -10.60
N MET A 145 -2.23 18.56 -9.80
CA MET A 145 -3.32 18.81 -8.85
C MET A 145 -4.65 18.96 -9.58
N THR A 146 -5.66 18.25 -9.10
CA THR A 146 -7.02 18.28 -9.62
C THR A 146 -8.04 18.10 -8.50
N ALA A 147 -9.32 18.28 -8.80
CA ALA A 147 -10.37 18.11 -7.82
C ALA A 147 -10.54 16.63 -7.43
N VAL A 148 -10.72 16.39 -6.13
CA VAL A 148 -11.12 15.10 -5.58
C VAL A 148 -12.49 15.26 -4.95
N ILE A 149 -13.38 14.33 -5.20
CA ILE A 149 -14.70 14.25 -4.57
C ILE A 149 -14.75 13.02 -3.68
N HIS A 150 -15.05 13.25 -2.41
CA HIS A 150 -15.28 12.22 -1.43
C HIS A 150 -16.78 12.06 -1.22
N THR A 151 -17.28 10.84 -1.32
CA THR A 151 -18.67 10.48 -1.03
C THR A 151 -18.69 9.44 0.06
N LEU A 152 -19.33 9.74 1.17
CA LEU A 152 -19.49 8.83 2.30
C LEU A 152 -20.85 8.16 2.25
N TYR A 153 -20.86 6.85 2.36
CA TYR A 153 -22.05 6.01 2.39
C TYR A 153 -22.19 5.32 3.74
N ASP A 154 -23.42 5.13 4.18
CA ASP A 154 -23.74 4.31 5.34
C ASP A 154 -23.68 2.79 5.00
N ALA A 155 -23.95 1.95 6.01
CA ALA A 155 -23.91 0.50 5.83
C ALA A 155 -25.03 -0.01 4.88
N GLU A 156 -26.06 0.78 4.69
CA GLU A 156 -27.19 0.52 3.80
C GLU A 156 -26.94 1.00 2.36
N GLY A 157 -25.77 1.65 2.12
CA GLY A 157 -25.37 2.18 0.81
C GLY A 157 -25.99 3.55 0.49
N SER A 158 -26.61 4.22 1.46
CA SER A 158 -27.15 5.58 1.28
C SER A 158 -26.05 6.63 1.48
N ARG A 159 -26.03 7.64 0.61
CA ARG A 159 -25.09 8.74 0.72
C ARG A 159 -25.42 9.63 1.92
N VAL A 160 -24.47 9.74 2.86
CA VAL A 160 -24.64 10.52 4.10
C VAL A 160 -23.84 11.82 4.12
N ALA A 161 -22.75 11.92 3.33
CA ALA A 161 -22.00 13.14 3.15
C ALA A 161 -21.28 13.15 1.80
N GLN A 162 -20.94 14.36 1.29
CA GLN A 162 -20.12 14.54 0.10
C GLN A 162 -19.36 15.87 0.18
N GLY A 163 -18.12 15.89 -0.31
CA GLY A 163 -17.29 17.09 -0.38
C GLY A 163 -15.94 16.83 -1.04
N GLY A 164 -15.09 17.83 -1.09
CA GLY A 164 -13.68 17.70 -1.48
C GLY A 164 -12.80 17.37 -0.28
N ASP A 165 -11.47 17.49 -0.45
CA ASP A 165 -10.52 17.45 0.65
C ASP A 165 -10.88 18.50 1.73
N GLY A 166 -10.72 18.13 2.99
CA GLY A 166 -11.09 18.95 4.14
C GLY A 166 -12.10 18.26 5.04
N VAL A 167 -13.05 19.00 5.59
CA VAL A 167 -13.98 18.49 6.60
C VAL A 167 -15.31 18.05 5.98
N LEU A 168 -15.65 16.78 6.19
CA LEU A 168 -16.98 16.24 5.92
C LEU A 168 -17.79 16.17 7.22
N MET A 169 -19.02 16.65 7.16
CA MET A 169 -19.96 16.64 8.29
C MET A 169 -20.98 15.51 8.11
N ILE A 170 -21.06 14.63 9.11
CA ILE A 170 -22.07 13.58 9.17
C ILE A 170 -23.11 13.98 10.21
N ARG A 171 -24.38 13.97 9.81
CA ARG A 171 -25.53 14.12 10.72
C ARG A 171 -26.13 12.75 11.00
N GLY A 172 -26.61 12.55 12.23
CA GLY A 172 -27.10 11.23 12.65
C GLY A 172 -26.00 10.15 12.66
N ALA A 173 -24.76 10.55 13.04
CA ALA A 173 -23.61 9.68 12.99
C ALA A 173 -23.75 8.49 13.93
N LYS A 174 -23.68 7.29 13.37
CA LYS A 174 -23.60 6.03 14.12
C LYS A 174 -22.14 5.74 14.41
N LEU A 175 -21.74 5.84 15.69
CA LEU A 175 -20.37 5.60 16.10
C LEU A 175 -20.12 4.10 16.26
N TRP A 176 -18.91 3.69 15.89
CA TRP A 176 -18.45 2.34 16.11
C TRP A 176 -18.25 2.05 17.60
N SER A 177 -18.68 0.88 18.02
CA SER A 177 -18.30 0.26 19.29
C SER A 177 -18.23 -1.24 19.10
N ASP A 178 -17.66 -1.97 20.06
CA ASP A 178 -17.61 -3.43 20.06
C ASP A 178 -19.01 -4.07 20.10
N ALA A 179 -19.99 -3.43 20.76
CA ALA A 179 -21.38 -3.84 20.77
C ALA A 179 -22.13 -3.48 19.46
N HIS A 180 -21.70 -2.41 18.80
CA HIS A 180 -22.31 -1.91 17.55
C HIS A 180 -21.21 -1.53 16.56
N PRO A 181 -20.61 -2.49 15.84
CA PRO A 181 -19.48 -2.25 14.92
C PRO A 181 -19.95 -1.66 13.59
N TYR A 182 -20.52 -0.46 13.65
CA TYR A 182 -21.05 0.22 12.47
C TYR A 182 -19.94 0.82 11.62
N LEU A 183 -19.93 0.53 10.32
CA LEU A 183 -18.94 1.02 9.36
C LEU A 183 -19.58 1.88 8.29
N TYR A 184 -18.83 2.86 7.84
CA TYR A 184 -19.12 3.69 6.67
C TYR A 184 -18.15 3.33 5.54
N THR A 185 -18.58 3.55 4.30
CA THR A 185 -17.74 3.40 3.12
C THR A 185 -17.44 4.76 2.54
N LEU A 186 -16.15 5.11 2.42
CA LEU A 186 -15.72 6.34 1.77
C LEU A 186 -15.25 6.02 0.35
N LYS A 187 -15.90 6.64 -0.64
CA LYS A 187 -15.51 6.61 -2.04
C LYS A 187 -14.84 7.93 -2.40
N SER A 188 -13.61 7.87 -2.90
CA SER A 188 -12.82 9.02 -3.32
C SER A 188 -12.56 8.96 -4.82
N GLN A 189 -12.91 10.02 -5.54
CA GLN A 189 -12.81 10.07 -7.00
C GLN A 189 -12.02 11.29 -7.45
N VAL A 190 -11.03 11.07 -8.31
CA VAL A 190 -10.31 12.13 -9.01
C VAL A 190 -11.16 12.60 -10.19
N MET A 191 -11.44 13.88 -10.25
CA MET A 191 -12.33 14.46 -11.25
C MET A 191 -11.56 15.23 -12.33
N LEU A 192 -11.77 14.86 -13.58
CA LEU A 192 -11.33 15.60 -14.75
C LEU A 192 -12.56 16.17 -15.49
N PRO A 193 -12.37 17.14 -16.41
CA PRO A 193 -13.48 17.63 -17.25
C PRO A 193 -14.18 16.53 -18.06
N SER A 194 -13.47 15.44 -18.35
CA SER A 194 -14.00 14.25 -19.04
C SER A 194 -14.76 13.28 -18.13
N GLY A 195 -14.79 13.50 -16.81
CA GLY A 195 -15.38 12.62 -15.80
C GLY A 195 -14.38 12.12 -14.76
N ALA A 196 -14.73 11.08 -14.03
CA ALA A 196 -13.84 10.47 -13.04
C ALA A 196 -12.66 9.78 -13.74
N ALA A 197 -11.43 10.12 -13.33
CA ALA A 197 -10.19 9.57 -13.88
C ALA A 197 -9.67 8.39 -13.05
N ASP A 198 -9.90 8.43 -11.72
CA ASP A 198 -9.44 7.41 -10.78
C ASP A 198 -10.39 7.32 -9.59
N GLU A 199 -10.45 6.16 -8.96
CA GLU A 199 -11.37 5.90 -7.85
C GLU A 199 -10.77 4.93 -6.83
N VAL A 200 -10.96 5.24 -5.54
CA VAL A 200 -10.63 4.39 -4.39
C VAL A 200 -11.84 4.29 -3.45
N VAL A 201 -12.09 3.06 -2.96
CA VAL A 201 -13.16 2.75 -2.00
C VAL A 201 -12.58 2.11 -0.74
#